data_65c1ea608234683e72e04b8cd0d98f1e
#
_entry.id   65c1ea608234683e72e04b8cd0d98f1e
#
_cell.length_a   1.000
_cell.length_b   1.000
_cell.length_c   1.000
_cell.angle_alpha   90.00
_cell.angle_beta   90.00
_cell.angle_gamma   90.00
#
_symmetry.space_group_name_H-M   'P 1'
#
loop_
_entity.id
_entity.type
_entity.pdbx_description
1 polymer ?
#
loop_
_entity_poly.entity_id
_entity_poly.type
_entity_poly.pdbx_seq_one_letter_code
_entity_poly.pdbx_strand_id
1 'polypeptide(L)'
;ASSDWRDWPLTPGDWRYQATAGGSVARFGANVASLTCDRASRTVTFAVQGAGTRAVVRTSSASRTLPMTPAGSGTVAARLGARDNLFDAMGFSRGRFVVEGVSARPLVIPAWPEILRVAEDCRG
;
A
#
# COMPACT_ATOMS: atom_id res chain seq x y z
N ALA A 1 -3.41 4.74 26.35
CA ALA A 1 -3.06 4.67 24.93
C ALA A 1 -4.28 4.96 24.07
N SER A 2 -4.08 5.67 22.98
CA SER A 2 -5.17 5.99 22.08
C SER A 2 -5.58 4.76 21.29
N SER A 3 -6.89 4.54 21.12
CA SER A 3 -7.41 3.55 20.21
C SER A 3 -7.62 4.11 18.81
N ASP A 4 -7.40 5.41 18.63
CA ASP A 4 -7.54 6.06 17.31
C ASP A 4 -6.27 5.79 16.48
N TRP A 5 -6.44 5.08 15.38
CA TRP A 5 -5.32 4.73 14.49
C TRP A 5 -4.60 5.97 13.93
N ARG A 6 -5.25 7.12 13.91
CA ARG A 6 -4.62 8.36 13.45
C ARG A 6 -3.49 8.82 14.35
N ASP A 7 -3.49 8.37 15.60
CA ASP A 7 -2.48 8.73 16.60
C ASP A 7 -1.40 7.65 16.77
N TRP A 8 -1.52 6.52 16.08
CA TRP A 8 -0.54 5.44 16.20
C TRP A 8 0.80 5.88 15.62
N PRO A 9 1.92 5.45 16.21
CA PRO A 9 3.23 5.80 15.68
C PRO A 9 3.43 5.19 14.31
N LEU A 10 4.10 5.95 13.43
CA LEU A 10 4.40 5.48 12.07
C LEU A 10 5.37 4.29 12.13
N THR A 11 5.12 3.31 11.27
CA THR A 11 6.10 2.25 11.01
C THR A 11 7.34 2.92 10.40
N PRO A 12 8.56 2.59 10.90
CA PRO A 12 9.78 3.25 10.40
C PRO A 12 10.03 2.99 8.92
N GLY A 13 10.47 4.02 8.21
CA GLY A 13 10.86 3.92 6.82
C GLY A 13 10.51 5.16 6.02
N ASP A 14 10.96 5.16 4.79
CA ASP A 14 10.68 6.20 3.80
C ASP A 14 10.17 5.56 2.53
N TRP A 15 9.36 6.29 1.78
CA TRP A 15 8.96 5.89 0.43
C TRP A 15 10.07 6.21 -0.56
N ARG A 16 10.31 5.29 -1.49
CA ARG A 16 11.24 5.49 -2.61
C ARG A 16 10.55 5.10 -3.90
N TYR A 17 10.58 6.01 -4.86
CA TYR A 17 10.02 5.80 -6.18
C TYR A 17 11.12 5.44 -7.17
N GLN A 18 10.80 4.51 -8.09
CA GLN A 18 11.72 4.12 -9.15
C GLN A 18 10.93 3.76 -10.41
N ALA A 19 11.31 4.34 -11.53
CA ALA A 19 10.77 3.93 -12.82
C ALA A 19 11.37 2.58 -13.20
N THR A 20 10.56 1.73 -13.84
CA THR A 20 10.98 0.41 -14.30
C THR A 20 10.64 0.24 -15.77
N ALA A 21 11.16 -0.82 -16.40
CA ALA A 21 10.86 -1.11 -17.79
C ALA A 21 9.35 -1.33 -18.02
N GLY A 22 8.67 -1.96 -17.08
CA GLY A 22 7.24 -2.26 -17.17
C GLY A 22 6.30 -1.22 -16.57
N GLY A 23 6.84 -0.18 -15.92
CA GLY A 23 6.03 0.82 -15.26
C GLY A 23 6.79 1.59 -14.19
N SER A 24 6.44 1.37 -12.94
CA SER A 24 7.13 2.00 -11.81
C SER A 24 6.86 1.23 -10.53
N VAL A 25 7.65 1.52 -9.51
CA VAL A 25 7.49 0.92 -8.19
C VAL A 25 7.77 1.97 -7.13
N ALA A 26 6.97 1.98 -6.08
CA ALA A 26 7.24 2.73 -4.86
C ALA A 26 7.38 1.72 -3.73
N ARG A 27 8.46 1.83 -2.97
CA ARG A 27 8.75 0.95 -1.83
C ARG A 27 8.83 1.75 -0.56
N PHE A 28 8.22 1.24 0.49
CA PHE A 28 8.28 1.83 1.82
C PHE A 28 9.10 0.95 2.74
N GLY A 29 10.13 1.54 3.35
CA GLY A 29 10.99 0.84 4.29
C GLY A 29 11.76 -0.31 3.64
N ALA A 30 12.27 -1.22 4.48
CA ALA A 30 12.94 -2.42 4.01
C ALA A 30 11.89 -3.52 3.78
N ASN A 31 11.18 -3.47 2.66
CA ASN A 31 10.12 -4.43 2.28
C ASN A 31 8.89 -4.39 3.18
N VAL A 32 8.59 -3.26 3.80
CA VAL A 32 7.37 -3.13 4.62
C VAL A 32 6.14 -3.10 3.71
N ALA A 33 6.18 -2.28 2.66
CA ALA A 33 5.09 -2.16 1.70
C ALA A 33 5.63 -1.76 0.34
N SER A 34 4.89 -2.08 -0.71
CA SER A 34 5.24 -1.63 -2.06
C SER A 34 4.00 -1.53 -2.93
N LEU A 35 4.10 -0.66 -3.93
CA LEU A 35 3.12 -0.52 -5.01
C LEU A 35 3.88 -0.65 -6.31
N THR A 36 3.49 -1.60 -7.14
CA THR A 36 4.17 -1.87 -8.41
C THR A 36 3.18 -1.71 -9.56
N CYS A 37 3.48 -0.80 -10.47
CA CYS A 37 2.70 -0.58 -11.68
C CYS A 37 3.13 -1.53 -12.79
N ASP A 38 2.17 -2.24 -13.38
CA ASP A 38 2.34 -2.94 -14.63
C ASP A 38 1.48 -2.23 -15.68
N ARG A 39 2.13 -1.46 -16.56
CA ARG A 39 1.42 -0.68 -17.58
C ARG A 39 0.71 -1.56 -18.61
N ALA A 40 1.29 -2.71 -18.93
CA ALA A 40 0.71 -3.60 -19.95
C ALA A 40 -0.69 -4.04 -19.54
N SER A 41 -0.91 -4.34 -18.27
CA SER A 41 -2.20 -4.76 -17.75
C SER A 41 -2.97 -3.64 -17.07
N ARG A 42 -2.36 -2.48 -16.87
CA ARG A 42 -2.91 -1.35 -16.12
C ARG A 42 -3.35 -1.76 -14.72
N THR A 43 -2.50 -2.51 -14.06
CA THR A 43 -2.74 -2.97 -12.69
C THR A 43 -1.63 -2.51 -11.77
N VAL A 44 -1.99 -2.34 -10.49
CA VAL A 44 -1.03 -2.03 -9.45
C VAL A 44 -1.11 -3.15 -8.42
N THR A 45 0.04 -3.72 -8.11
CA THR A 45 0.16 -4.72 -7.06
C THR A 45 0.55 -4.04 -5.76
N PHE A 46 -0.30 -4.19 -4.75
CA PHE A 46 -0.03 -3.71 -3.40
C PHE A 46 0.48 -4.88 -2.58
N ALA A 47 1.73 -4.83 -2.16
CA ALA A 47 2.36 -5.87 -1.37
C ALA A 47 2.75 -5.31 -0.01
N VAL A 48 2.59 -6.12 1.04
CA VAL A 48 2.94 -5.74 2.41
C VAL A 48 3.63 -6.89 3.11
N GLN A 49 4.50 -6.55 4.04
CA GLN A 49 5.14 -7.51 4.92
C GLN A 49 4.08 -8.14 5.83
N GLY A 50 4.10 -9.45 5.91
CA GLY A 50 3.19 -10.17 6.78
C GLY A 50 2.74 -11.50 6.19
N ALA A 51 1.66 -12.04 6.76
CA ALA A 51 1.04 -13.29 6.37
C ALA A 51 -0.48 -13.12 6.46
N GLY A 52 -1.21 -14.17 6.11
CA GLY A 52 -2.66 -14.15 6.18
C GLY A 52 -3.31 -13.98 4.82
N THR A 53 -4.64 -14.06 4.80
CA THR A 53 -5.43 -14.07 3.56
C THR A 53 -6.22 -12.80 3.35
N ARG A 54 -6.19 -11.87 4.31
CA ARG A 54 -6.93 -10.60 4.23
C ARG A 54 -6.14 -9.47 4.87
N ALA A 55 -6.25 -8.29 4.26
CA ALA A 55 -5.73 -7.06 4.82
C ALA A 55 -6.84 -6.04 4.90
N VAL A 56 -6.97 -5.35 6.01
CA VAL A 56 -7.88 -4.23 6.16
C VAL A 56 -7.07 -2.95 6.01
N VAL A 57 -7.39 -2.18 4.97
CA VAL A 57 -6.73 -0.90 4.69
C VAL A 57 -7.66 0.21 5.17
N ARG A 58 -7.21 0.99 6.15
CA ARG A 58 -7.96 2.13 6.69
C ARG A 58 -7.31 3.43 6.27
N THR A 59 -8.11 4.30 5.66
CA THR A 59 -7.68 5.64 5.28
C THR A 59 -8.61 6.65 5.91
N SER A 60 -8.31 7.94 5.78
CA SER A 60 -9.19 8.97 6.34
C SER A 60 -10.56 9.04 5.66
N SER A 61 -10.73 8.45 4.48
CA SER A 61 -11.99 8.49 3.73
C SER A 61 -12.66 7.13 3.55
N ALA A 62 -11.94 6.02 3.77
CA ALA A 62 -12.46 4.70 3.46
C ALA A 62 -11.80 3.61 4.29
N SER A 63 -12.47 2.47 4.36
CA SER A 63 -11.91 1.24 4.92
C SER A 63 -12.25 0.11 3.94
N ARG A 64 -11.24 -0.62 3.50
CA ARG A 64 -11.41 -1.72 2.54
C ARG A 64 -10.71 -2.97 3.05
N THR A 65 -11.36 -4.12 2.86
CA THR A 65 -10.76 -5.43 3.10
C THR A 65 -10.34 -6.02 1.76
N LEU A 66 -9.06 -6.34 1.64
CA LEU A 66 -8.49 -6.92 0.43
C LEU A 66 -8.17 -8.40 0.64
N PRO A 67 -8.54 -9.28 -0.31
CA PRO A 67 -8.01 -10.64 -0.30
C PRO A 67 -6.53 -10.59 -0.65
N MET A 68 -5.70 -11.26 0.15
CA MET A 68 -4.26 -11.25 -0.03
C MET A 68 -3.78 -12.65 -0.36
N THR A 69 -2.76 -12.73 -1.20
CA THR A 69 -2.12 -13.99 -1.58
C THR A 69 -0.63 -13.93 -1.26
N PRO A 70 0.01 -15.06 -0.92
CA PRO A 70 1.45 -15.08 -0.70
C PRO A 70 2.21 -14.57 -1.93
N ALA A 71 3.21 -13.71 -1.69
CA ALA A 71 3.97 -13.05 -2.76
C ALA A 71 5.47 -13.16 -2.55
N GLY A 72 5.93 -14.20 -1.88
CA GLY A 72 7.34 -14.44 -1.59
C GLY A 72 7.64 -14.36 -0.11
N SER A 73 8.92 -14.26 0.23
CA SER A 73 9.42 -14.38 1.60
C SER A 73 8.79 -13.39 2.57
N GLY A 74 7.78 -13.84 3.31
CA GLY A 74 7.17 -13.04 4.35
C GLY A 74 6.34 -11.86 3.85
N THR A 75 5.86 -11.90 2.59
CA THR A 75 4.98 -10.87 2.05
C THR A 75 3.69 -11.46 1.47
N VAL A 76 2.65 -10.63 1.47
CA VAL A 76 1.37 -10.94 0.83
C VAL A 76 0.99 -9.77 -0.06
N ALA A 77 0.22 -10.03 -1.11
CA ALA A 77 -0.09 -9.02 -2.10
C ALA A 77 -1.52 -9.12 -2.63
N ALA A 78 -2.03 -7.99 -3.08
CA ALA A 78 -3.27 -7.90 -3.83
C ALA A 78 -3.04 -7.09 -5.10
N ARG A 79 -3.64 -7.54 -6.20
CA ARG A 79 -3.52 -6.88 -7.50
C ARG A 79 -4.84 -6.20 -7.82
N LEU A 80 -4.79 -4.90 -8.09
CA LEU A 80 -5.97 -4.09 -8.35
C LEU A 80 -5.80 -3.33 -9.66
N GLY A 81 -6.91 -2.98 -10.31
CA GLY A 81 -6.86 -2.08 -11.44
C GLY A 81 -6.29 -0.73 -11.03
N ALA A 82 -5.53 -0.08 -11.92
CA ALA A 82 -4.88 1.19 -11.61
C ALA A 82 -5.87 2.31 -11.28
N ARG A 83 -7.11 2.19 -11.74
CA ARG A 83 -8.16 3.18 -11.49
C ARG A 83 -8.99 2.86 -10.24
N ASP A 84 -8.63 1.82 -9.48
CA ASP A 84 -9.30 1.54 -8.23
C ASP A 84 -9.14 2.74 -7.30
N ASN A 85 -10.24 3.20 -6.73
CA ASN A 85 -10.24 4.39 -5.88
C ASN A 85 -9.53 4.19 -4.54
N LEU A 86 -9.13 2.96 -4.22
CA LEU A 86 -8.34 2.70 -3.02
C LEU A 86 -7.01 3.44 -3.06
N PHE A 87 -6.36 3.52 -4.23
CA PHE A 87 -5.09 4.23 -4.34
C PHE A 87 -5.25 5.73 -4.08
N ASP A 88 -6.35 6.32 -4.52
CA ASP A 88 -6.65 7.71 -4.20
C ASP A 88 -6.92 7.88 -2.71
N ALA A 89 -7.68 6.96 -2.11
CA ALA A 89 -7.95 7.00 -0.68
C ALA A 89 -6.66 6.90 0.14
N MET A 90 -5.72 6.04 -0.27
CA MET A 90 -4.41 5.91 0.37
C MET A 90 -3.57 7.17 0.20
N GLY A 91 -3.47 7.67 -1.03
CA GLY A 91 -2.62 8.82 -1.36
C GLY A 91 -3.14 10.13 -0.77
N PHE A 92 -4.45 10.28 -0.63
CA PHE A 92 -5.08 11.47 -0.06
C PHE A 92 -5.43 11.29 1.42
N SER A 93 -5.05 10.20 2.04
CA SER A 93 -5.27 10.01 3.46
C SER A 93 -4.51 11.05 4.27
N ARG A 94 -5.10 11.54 5.33
CA ARG A 94 -4.51 12.61 6.15
C ARG A 94 -3.34 12.08 6.96
N GLY A 95 -2.13 12.29 6.45
CA GLY A 95 -0.88 11.95 7.10
C GLY A 95 -0.50 10.48 6.96
N ARG A 96 -1.44 9.57 7.08
CA ARG A 96 -1.15 8.14 7.10
C ARG A 96 -2.35 7.29 6.72
N PHE A 97 -2.08 6.04 6.38
CA PHE A 97 -3.09 4.99 6.33
C PHE A 97 -2.57 3.77 7.07
N VAL A 98 -3.44 2.84 7.40
CA VAL A 98 -3.11 1.69 8.25
C VAL A 98 -3.51 0.41 7.53
N VAL A 99 -2.65 -0.61 7.65
CA VAL A 99 -2.92 -1.96 7.13
C VAL A 99 -2.94 -2.92 8.32
N GLU A 100 -4.08 -3.57 8.53
CA GLU A 100 -4.28 -4.51 9.62
C GLU A 100 -4.55 -5.91 9.10
N GLY A 101 -4.31 -6.92 9.93
CA GLY A 101 -4.64 -8.31 9.63
C GLY A 101 -3.52 -9.11 9.00
N VAL A 102 -2.39 -8.52 8.68
CA VAL A 102 -1.27 -9.20 8.02
C VAL A 102 -0.06 -9.36 8.92
N SER A 103 0.04 -8.59 9.98
CA SER A 103 1.14 -8.65 10.95
C SER A 103 0.60 -8.61 12.35
N ALA A 104 1.42 -9.00 13.33
CA ALA A 104 1.07 -8.93 14.74
C ALA A 104 0.73 -7.50 15.17
N ARG A 105 1.36 -6.51 14.55
CA ARG A 105 1.06 -5.09 14.76
C ARG A 105 0.57 -4.46 13.47
N PRO A 106 -0.33 -3.49 13.53
CA PRO A 106 -0.74 -2.76 12.34
C PRO A 106 0.46 -2.08 11.67
N LEU A 107 0.46 -2.05 10.35
CA LEU A 107 1.43 -1.27 9.60
C LEU A 107 0.86 0.14 9.46
N VAL A 108 1.58 1.14 9.93
CA VAL A 108 1.16 2.54 9.89
C VAL A 108 2.06 3.26 8.89
N ILE A 109 1.51 3.55 7.73
CA ILE A 109 2.28 3.94 6.55
C ILE A 109 1.97 5.40 6.19
N PRO A 110 2.99 6.27 6.03
CA PRO A 110 2.73 7.65 5.66
C PRO A 110 2.18 7.77 4.25
N ALA A 111 1.21 8.66 4.09
CA ALA A 111 0.55 8.90 2.81
C ALA A 111 1.33 9.94 2.00
N TRP A 112 2.43 9.51 1.37
CA TRP A 112 3.31 10.38 0.58
C TRP A 112 2.93 10.37 -0.91
N PRO A 113 3.40 11.36 -1.69
CA PRO A 113 3.03 11.48 -3.11
C PRO A 113 3.41 10.30 -4.00
N GLU A 114 4.38 9.50 -3.60
CA GLU A 114 4.86 8.35 -4.37
C GLU A 114 3.75 7.35 -4.66
N ILE A 115 2.78 7.22 -3.74
CA ILE A 115 1.64 6.31 -3.91
C ILE A 115 0.83 6.69 -5.14
N LEU A 116 0.45 7.97 -5.24
CA LEU A 116 -0.34 8.45 -6.37
C LEU A 116 0.46 8.45 -7.65
N ARG A 117 1.76 8.70 -7.56
CA ARG A 117 2.62 8.70 -8.73
C ARG A 117 2.63 7.34 -9.43
N VAL A 118 2.75 6.25 -8.67
CA VAL A 118 2.69 4.90 -9.23
C VAL A 118 1.33 4.62 -9.84
N ALA A 119 0.25 4.98 -9.16
CA ALA A 119 -1.10 4.77 -9.67
C ALA A 119 -1.32 5.56 -10.97
N GLU A 120 -0.90 6.81 -11.03
CA GLU A 120 -1.02 7.65 -12.22
C GLU A 120 -0.21 7.11 -13.39
N ASP A 121 0.99 6.61 -13.15
CA ASP A 121 1.81 5.98 -14.20
C ASP A 121 1.08 4.81 -14.86
N CYS A 122 0.22 4.13 -14.11
CA CYS A 122 -0.52 2.97 -14.59
C CYS A 122 -1.87 3.30 -15.22
N ARG A 123 -2.39 4.50 -14.98
CA ARG A 123 -3.71 4.93 -15.49
C ARG A 123 -3.66 5.36 -16.95
N GLY A 124 -2.50 5.73 -17.38
CA GLY A 124 -2.25 6.16 -18.68
C GLY A 124 -2.10 6.63 -19.60
#